data_1a3f4f599a1c02c81b85c161688e778e
#
_entry.id   1a3f4f599a1c02c81b85c161688e778e
#
_cell.length_a   1.000
_cell.length_b   1.000
_cell.length_c   1.000
_cell.angle_alpha   90.00
_cell.angle_beta   90.00
_cell.angle_gamma   90.00
#
_symmetry.space_group_name_H-M   'P 1'
#
loop_
_entity.id
_entity.type
_entity.pdbx_description
1 polymer ?
#
loop_
_entity_poly.entity_id
_entity_poly.type
_entity_poly.pdbx_seq_one_letter_code
_entity_poly.pdbx_strand_id
1 'polypeptide(L)'
;MQKSGGVVILMEHEKIENKITKLAGGWKFHEIRPRQPFEQNVMDFLEELSKEICRDQRTASSVEARAFAFWCRKNHLMQWEKKRKNGEYPMGLGMIFHIAPSNIPFLFAYSMVFGMLSGNGNVIRI
;
A
#
# COMPACT_ATOMS: atom_id res chain seq x y z
N MET A 1 -9.79 12.72 16.91
CA MET A 1 -9.86 12.07 15.57
C MET A 1 -8.51 11.45 15.26
N GLN A 2 -8.33 10.17 15.56
CA GLN A 2 -7.06 9.47 15.33
C GLN A 2 -6.95 9.06 13.87
N LYS A 3 -5.99 9.64 13.16
CA LYS A 3 -5.58 9.20 11.82
C LYS A 3 -4.78 7.91 11.97
N SER A 4 -5.42 6.77 11.80
CA SER A 4 -4.71 5.49 11.72
C SER A 4 -4.27 5.27 10.28
N GLY A 5 -3.09 5.80 9.95
CA GLY A 5 -2.43 5.51 8.69
C GLY A 5 -1.93 4.07 8.67
N GLY A 6 -2.10 3.37 7.56
CA GLY A 6 -1.40 2.12 7.31
C GLY A 6 0.12 2.36 7.37
N VAL A 7 0.85 1.47 8.04
CA VAL A 7 2.30 1.59 8.18
C VAL A 7 2.98 0.74 7.12
N VAL A 8 3.84 1.36 6.33
CA VAL A 8 4.75 0.67 5.41
C VAL A 8 6.11 0.59 6.07
N ILE A 9 6.63 -0.61 6.27
CA ILE A 9 7.98 -0.84 6.78
C ILE A 9 8.84 -1.31 5.62
N LEU A 10 9.83 -0.51 5.26
CA LEU A 10 10.86 -0.87 4.31
C LEU A 10 12.05 -1.47 5.08
N MET A 11 12.37 -2.72 4.83
CA MET A 11 13.54 -3.37 5.41
C MET A 11 14.63 -3.46 4.35
N GLU A 12 15.69 -2.68 4.47
CA GLU A 12 16.88 -2.78 3.65
C GLU A 12 17.81 -3.91 4.11
N HIS A 13 18.48 -4.53 3.15
CA HIS A 13 19.33 -5.70 3.32
C HIS A 13 20.75 -5.28 3.76
N GLU A 14 20.92 -4.78 4.98
CA GLU A 14 22.23 -4.71 5.61
C GLU A 14 22.19 -5.24 7.04
N LYS A 15 23.09 -6.20 7.29
CA LYS A 15 23.44 -6.85 8.56
C LYS A 15 22.40 -6.74 9.68
N ILE A 16 21.81 -7.89 9.95
CA ILE A 16 20.91 -8.12 11.11
C ILE A 16 21.70 -7.90 12.41
N GLU A 17 21.87 -6.67 12.79
CA GLU A 17 21.98 -6.24 14.17
C GLU A 17 20.70 -5.50 14.49
N ASN A 18 19.77 -6.20 15.11
CA ASN A 18 18.63 -5.78 15.96
C ASN A 18 18.18 -4.30 15.93
N LYS A 19 18.16 -3.62 14.80
CA LYS A 19 17.72 -2.23 14.75
C LYS A 19 16.74 -2.00 13.61
N ILE A 20 15.46 -2.17 13.92
CA ILE A 20 14.41 -1.65 13.05
C ILE A 20 14.40 -0.14 13.17
N THR A 21 14.83 0.57 12.14
CA THR A 21 14.78 2.03 12.10
C THR A 21 13.41 2.47 11.62
N LYS A 22 12.70 3.17 12.48
CA LYS A 22 11.42 3.78 12.15
C LYS A 22 11.64 5.08 11.39
N LEU A 23 11.22 5.12 10.13
CA LEU A 23 11.35 6.32 9.29
C LEU A 23 10.19 7.30 9.47
N ALA A 24 8.97 6.81 9.70
CA ALA A 24 7.77 7.64 9.86
C ALA A 24 6.66 6.91 10.64
N GLY A 25 5.73 7.70 11.18
CA GLY A 25 4.52 7.19 11.83
C GLY A 25 4.73 6.61 13.24
N GLY A 26 3.64 6.34 13.94
CA GLY A 26 3.58 5.58 15.19
C GLY A 26 2.97 4.21 14.91
N TRP A 27 3.57 3.13 15.39
CA TRP A 27 3.01 1.81 15.18
C TRP A 27 3.16 0.94 16.42
N LYS A 28 2.05 0.30 16.72
CA LYS A 28 1.98 -0.77 17.71
C LYS A 28 1.32 -1.95 17.01
N PHE A 29 2.09 -2.99 16.73
CA PHE A 29 1.61 -4.15 15.99
C PHE A 29 0.34 -4.78 16.57
N HIS A 30 0.20 -4.74 17.90
CA HIS A 30 -0.98 -5.26 18.61
C HIS A 30 -2.25 -4.41 18.45
N GLU A 31 -2.14 -3.19 17.92
CA GLU A 31 -3.27 -2.30 17.64
C GLU A 31 -3.75 -2.40 16.17
N ILE A 32 -3.03 -3.14 15.31
CA ILE A 32 -3.40 -3.29 13.91
C ILE A 32 -4.61 -4.21 13.83
N ARG A 33 -5.71 -3.64 13.36
CA ARG A 33 -6.98 -4.36 13.16
C ARG A 33 -7.30 -4.47 11.68
N PRO A 34 -7.93 -5.57 11.25
CA PRO A 34 -8.49 -5.69 9.92
C PRO A 34 -9.48 -4.55 9.65
N ARG A 35 -9.51 -4.08 8.42
CA ARG A 35 -10.42 -3.02 7.97
C ARG A 35 -11.32 -3.54 6.86
N GLN A 36 -12.30 -2.74 6.51
CA GLN A 36 -13.12 -3.04 5.35
C GLN A 36 -12.29 -2.83 4.07
N PRO A 37 -12.42 -3.72 3.09
CA PRO A 37 -11.81 -3.53 1.78
C PRO A 37 -12.33 -2.25 1.12
N PHE A 38 -11.45 -1.59 0.34
CA PHE A 38 -11.72 -0.34 -0.35
C PHE A 38 -12.16 0.81 0.58
N GLU A 39 -11.61 0.85 1.80
CA GLU A 39 -11.87 1.93 2.74
C GLU A 39 -11.51 3.29 2.10
N GLN A 40 -12.35 4.30 2.32
CA GLN A 40 -12.22 5.62 1.70
C GLN A 40 -10.84 6.26 1.92
N ASN A 41 -10.30 6.13 3.12
CA ASN A 41 -8.96 6.68 3.44
C ASN A 41 -7.85 6.05 2.58
N VAL A 42 -7.96 4.75 2.26
CA VAL A 42 -7.00 4.05 1.38
C VAL A 42 -7.16 4.54 -0.06
N MET A 43 -8.39 4.69 -0.51
CA MET A 43 -8.70 5.19 -1.85
C MET A 43 -8.17 6.61 -2.06
N ASP A 44 -8.35 7.48 -1.07
CA ASP A 44 -7.88 8.87 -1.10
C ASP A 44 -6.34 8.94 -1.04
N PHE A 45 -5.71 8.10 -0.23
CA PHE A 45 -4.25 7.99 -0.18
C PHE A 45 -3.66 7.56 -1.52
N LEU A 46 -4.24 6.55 -2.17
CA LEU A 46 -3.77 6.06 -3.47
C LEU A 46 -3.97 7.10 -4.59
N GLU A 47 -5.05 7.86 -4.55
CA GLU A 47 -5.27 8.97 -5.47
C GLU A 47 -4.21 10.06 -5.31
N GLU A 48 -3.89 10.46 -4.07
CA GLU A 48 -2.82 11.44 -3.81
C GLU A 48 -1.44 10.90 -4.20
N LEU A 49 -1.15 9.64 -3.89
CA LEU A 49 0.08 8.98 -4.32
C LEU A 49 0.22 8.99 -5.85
N SER A 50 -0.86 8.69 -6.58
CA SER A 50 -0.89 8.77 -8.04
C SER A 50 -0.52 10.17 -8.55
N LYS A 51 -1.07 11.22 -7.94
CA LYS A 51 -0.77 12.62 -8.30
C LYS A 51 0.68 12.98 -8.02
N GLU A 52 1.19 12.59 -6.85
CA GLU A 52 2.58 12.89 -6.47
C GLU A 52 3.59 12.20 -7.39
N ILE A 53 3.38 10.94 -7.77
CA ILE A 53 4.22 10.24 -8.74
C ILE A 53 4.25 10.96 -10.09
N CYS A 54 3.12 11.53 -10.52
CA CYS A 54 3.05 12.26 -11.77
C CYS A 54 3.68 13.67 -11.69
N ARG A 55 3.75 14.27 -10.51
CA ARG A 55 4.36 15.60 -10.29
C ARG A 55 5.87 15.55 -10.14
N ASP A 56 6.42 14.55 -9.46
CA ASP A 56 7.85 14.41 -9.24
C ASP A 56 8.55 14.02 -10.55
N GLN A 57 9.46 14.89 -11.03
CA GLN A 57 10.18 14.68 -12.30
C GLN A 57 10.97 13.36 -12.34
N ARG A 58 11.46 12.88 -11.19
CA ARG A 58 12.23 11.63 -11.11
C ARG A 58 11.35 10.41 -11.38
N THR A 59 10.15 10.39 -10.84
CA THR A 59 9.19 9.29 -11.02
C THR A 59 8.38 9.45 -12.30
N ALA A 60 8.04 10.67 -12.69
CA ALA A 60 7.28 10.96 -13.91
C ALA A 60 8.03 10.55 -15.19
N SER A 61 9.36 10.44 -15.16
CA SER A 61 10.16 9.95 -16.30
C SER A 61 10.13 8.42 -16.45
N SER A 62 9.80 7.67 -15.39
CA SER A 62 9.69 6.21 -15.42
C SER A 62 8.35 5.75 -15.98
N VAL A 63 8.41 4.86 -16.98
CA VAL A 63 7.21 4.24 -17.57
C VAL A 63 6.46 3.41 -16.54
N GLU A 64 7.20 2.65 -15.73
CA GLU A 64 6.66 1.77 -14.69
C GLU A 64 5.96 2.58 -13.59
N ALA A 65 6.58 3.67 -13.15
CA ALA A 65 5.98 4.55 -12.14
C ALA A 65 4.68 5.21 -12.65
N ARG A 66 4.66 5.65 -13.92
CA ARG A 66 3.45 6.22 -14.52
C ARG A 66 2.34 5.17 -14.68
N ALA A 67 2.69 3.95 -15.07
CA ALA A 67 1.72 2.86 -15.17
C ALA A 67 1.11 2.55 -13.81
N PHE A 68 1.93 2.47 -12.77
CA PHE A 68 1.49 2.29 -11.40
C PHE A 68 0.59 3.45 -10.93
N ALA A 69 1.00 4.71 -11.17
CA ALA A 69 0.21 5.88 -10.83
C ALA A 69 -1.15 5.88 -11.53
N PHE A 70 -1.19 5.55 -12.82
CA PHE A 70 -2.45 5.43 -13.56
C PHE A 70 -3.37 4.37 -12.96
N TRP A 71 -2.79 3.24 -12.55
CA TRP A 71 -3.54 2.14 -11.95
C TRP A 71 -4.13 2.52 -10.57
N CYS A 72 -3.44 3.36 -9.79
CA CYS A 72 -3.88 3.84 -8.48
C CYS A 72 -4.97 4.92 -8.52
N ARG A 73 -5.39 5.38 -9.70
CA ARG A 73 -6.43 6.41 -9.80
C ARG A 73 -7.75 5.96 -9.22
N LYS A 74 -8.39 6.82 -8.46
CA LYS A 74 -9.64 6.54 -7.74
C LYS A 74 -10.74 5.97 -8.64
N ASN A 75 -10.92 6.53 -9.84
CA ASN A 75 -11.92 6.04 -10.78
C ASN A 75 -11.69 4.58 -11.19
N HIS A 76 -10.44 4.17 -11.36
CA HIS A 76 -10.08 2.80 -11.67
C HIS A 76 -10.37 1.85 -10.50
N LEU A 77 -9.96 2.26 -9.31
CA LEU A 77 -10.19 1.50 -8.08
C LEU A 77 -11.68 1.37 -7.74
N MET A 78 -12.48 2.41 -7.98
CA MET A 78 -13.94 2.36 -7.82
C MET A 78 -14.61 1.36 -8.77
N GLN A 79 -14.10 1.18 -9.99
CA GLN A 79 -14.60 0.15 -10.91
C GLN A 79 -14.34 -1.26 -10.36
N TRP A 80 -13.20 -1.46 -9.71
CA TRP A 80 -12.88 -2.74 -9.06
C TRP A 80 -13.76 -2.99 -7.85
N GLU A 81 -13.98 -1.98 -7.03
CA GLU A 81 -14.90 -2.06 -5.90
C GLU A 81 -16.31 -2.47 -6.35
N LYS A 82 -16.82 -1.85 -7.41
CA LYS A 82 -18.14 -2.19 -7.97
C LYS A 82 -18.23 -3.63 -8.45
N LYS A 83 -17.19 -4.14 -9.12
CA LYS A 83 -17.16 -5.53 -9.59
C LYS A 83 -17.18 -6.55 -8.45
N ARG A 84 -16.69 -6.17 -7.26
CA ARG A 84 -16.63 -7.02 -6.08
C ARG A 84 -17.96 -7.16 -5.33
N LYS A 85 -18.89 -6.24 -5.50
CA LYS A 85 -20.12 -6.11 -4.67
C LYS A 85 -21.17 -7.21 -4.79
N ASN A 86 -20.81 -8.42 -5.17
CA ASN A 86 -21.74 -9.54 -5.23
C ASN A 86 -21.80 -10.32 -3.91
N GLY A 87 -22.22 -9.67 -2.82
CA GLY A 87 -22.86 -10.35 -1.68
C GLY A 87 -21.99 -10.79 -0.51
N GLU A 88 -20.67 -10.74 -0.58
CA GLU A 88 -19.79 -11.03 0.57
C GLU A 88 -19.11 -9.75 1.05
N TYR A 89 -19.09 -9.57 2.37
CA TYR A 89 -18.33 -8.49 3.03
C TYR A 89 -17.04 -9.08 3.64
N PRO A 90 -16.03 -9.42 2.83
CA PRO A 90 -14.79 -9.90 3.39
C PRO A 90 -14.13 -8.76 4.18
N MET A 91 -13.63 -9.09 5.34
CA MET A 91 -12.73 -8.21 6.11
C MET A 91 -11.28 -8.57 5.78
N GLY A 92 -10.38 -7.62 5.98
CA GLY A 92 -8.96 -7.91 5.96
C GLY A 92 -8.58 -8.98 6.99
N LEU A 93 -7.48 -9.68 6.75
CA LEU A 93 -6.95 -10.72 7.65
C LEU A 93 -6.16 -10.15 8.83
N GLY A 94 -5.77 -8.87 8.76
CA GLY A 94 -4.96 -8.18 9.74
C GLY A 94 -3.67 -7.65 9.14
N MET A 95 -2.58 -8.41 9.21
CA MET A 95 -1.28 -8.01 8.67
C MET A 95 -0.81 -9.00 7.60
N ILE A 96 -0.29 -8.45 6.49
CA ILE A 96 0.34 -9.23 5.42
C ILE A 96 1.83 -8.87 5.37
N PHE A 97 2.68 -9.89 5.30
CA PHE A 97 4.10 -9.74 5.05
C PHE A 97 4.41 -10.06 3.59
N HIS A 98 4.97 -9.07 2.88
CA HIS A 98 5.31 -9.19 1.47
C HIS A 98 6.81 -9.38 1.30
N ILE A 99 7.20 -10.39 0.53
CA ILE A 99 8.59 -10.58 0.08
C ILE A 99 8.59 -10.28 -1.41
N ALA A 100 9.06 -9.10 -1.79
CA ALA A 100 9.10 -8.69 -3.19
C ALA A 100 10.44 -9.08 -3.83
N PRO A 101 10.45 -9.58 -5.07
CA PRO A 101 11.69 -9.78 -5.81
C PRO A 101 12.33 -8.44 -6.17
N SER A 102 13.63 -8.31 -6.00
CA SER A 102 14.37 -7.08 -6.26
C SER A 102 14.58 -6.79 -7.76
N ASN A 103 14.37 -7.78 -8.62
CA ASN A 103 14.62 -7.69 -10.06
C ASN A 103 13.43 -7.16 -10.87
N ILE A 104 12.28 -6.95 -10.26
CA ILE A 104 11.09 -6.42 -10.93
C ILE A 104 10.69 -5.09 -10.30
N PRO A 105 10.93 -3.97 -11.00
CA PRO A 105 10.55 -2.65 -10.50
C PRO A 105 9.06 -2.56 -10.18
N PHE A 106 8.72 -1.84 -9.11
CA PHE A 106 7.34 -1.58 -8.67
C PHE A 106 6.48 -2.80 -8.29
N LEU A 107 6.94 -4.04 -8.40
CA LEU A 107 6.13 -5.19 -8.00
C LEU A 107 5.73 -5.13 -6.52
N PHE A 108 6.64 -4.68 -5.66
CA PHE A 108 6.35 -4.47 -4.25
C PHE A 108 5.20 -3.47 -4.03
N ALA A 109 5.13 -2.42 -4.85
CA ALA A 109 4.12 -1.38 -4.75
C ALA A 109 2.72 -1.91 -5.11
N TYR A 110 2.61 -2.69 -6.18
CA TYR A 110 1.35 -3.37 -6.53
C TYR A 110 0.89 -4.31 -5.42
N SER A 111 1.82 -5.13 -4.91
CA SER A 111 1.53 -6.05 -3.81
C SER A 111 1.04 -5.32 -2.54
N MET A 112 1.68 -4.20 -2.20
CA MET A 112 1.26 -3.33 -1.10
C MET A 112 -0.16 -2.80 -1.31
N VAL A 113 -0.44 -2.27 -2.50
CA VAL A 113 -1.76 -1.70 -2.80
C VAL A 113 -2.86 -2.74 -2.71
N PHE A 114 -2.63 -3.96 -3.21
CA PHE A 114 -3.58 -5.05 -3.03
C PHE A 114 -3.84 -5.37 -1.56
N GLY A 115 -2.79 -5.42 -0.74
CA GLY A 115 -2.92 -5.61 0.70
C GLY A 115 -3.73 -4.50 1.36
N MET A 116 -3.47 -3.24 1.02
CA MET A 116 -4.21 -2.08 1.55
C MET A 116 -5.67 -2.10 1.12
N LEU A 117 -5.95 -2.31 -0.17
CA LEU A 117 -7.32 -2.38 -0.70
C LEU A 117 -8.12 -3.54 -0.13
N SER A 118 -7.44 -4.60 0.31
CA SER A 118 -8.08 -5.74 0.99
C SER A 118 -8.32 -5.50 2.49
N GLY A 119 -7.99 -4.31 3.01
CA GLY A 119 -8.22 -3.97 4.41
C GLY A 119 -7.13 -4.48 5.37
N ASN A 120 -5.93 -4.74 4.88
CA ASN A 120 -4.83 -5.25 5.69
C ASN A 120 -3.75 -4.20 5.97
N GLY A 121 -3.06 -4.34 7.10
CA GLY A 121 -1.75 -3.74 7.32
C GLY A 121 -0.69 -4.48 6.50
N ASN A 122 0.36 -3.77 6.07
CA ASN A 122 1.37 -4.33 5.19
C ASN A 122 2.78 -4.13 5.75
N VAL A 123 3.56 -5.17 5.72
CA VAL A 123 5.02 -5.14 5.94
C VAL A 123 5.68 -5.62 4.66
N ILE A 124 6.61 -4.83 4.11
CA ILE A 124 7.23 -5.13 2.83
C ILE A 124 8.73 -5.23 3.02
N ARG A 125 9.29 -6.35 2.59
CA ARG A 125 10.72 -6.53 2.40
C ARG A 125 11.05 -6.25 0.93
N ILE A 126 11.90 -5.26 0.72
CA ILE A 126 12.44 -4.88 -0.59
C ILE A 126 13.86 -5.43 -0.73
#